data_8336c9c96dcfddfc02b1cb966f5bec50
#
_entry.id   8336c9c96dcfddfc02b1cb966f5bec50
#
_cell.length_a   1.000
_cell.length_b   1.000
_cell.length_c   1.000
_cell.angle_alpha   90.00
_cell.angle_beta   90.00
_cell.angle_gamma   90.00
#
_symmetry.space_group_name_H-M   'P 1'
#
loop_
_entity.id
_entity.type
_entity.pdbx_description
1 polymer ?
#
loop_
_entity_poly.entity_id
_entity_poly.type
_entity_poly.pdbx_seq_one_letter_code
_entity_poly.pdbx_strand_id
1 'polypeptide(L)'
;MRPVSVHPFVRFGASAVATAGILLAGLSAPASAAESDQLWINAPYEKNLQIGAETGTPVEVGLYHDNDNFTVTDGRLTVDVSGIAHMAEVTWPDNCAPTGTTAVCSVAQVPAIGDDYSPQVRLEVRAADTAEAGARGRITYAATATGGPEGTLEAPLDSFETTLTVASGPNLVLNGLTPVEGATPGTVHTVPLSVTNEGHEPAQGFTLGMAASYGLGFDARYAACAYTQTGGAYAPTSHAECAFDQVLRPGDTFTLPEPLRISVADHALRERLDIDVRPAGGATDIDTSDNYGIVAVNAVNTADFAVRGSRVSGAAGETVKASLTFRNKGPGWLGNLGSGDPVALVDFTVPEGVTVTGAPEACQARTLAGGYRPGHLGAPRYVCEMSYWVLENTVRTFSFDLRVDSVVPDARGRVALQPVITGTDFPHDPEPGNNKGWVTVNPTPAA
;
A
#
# COMPACT_ATOMS: atom_id res chain seq x y z
N MET A 1 -22.62 -0.38 1.25
CA MET A 1 -21.26 0.11 0.92
C MET A 1 -20.88 1.17 1.95
N ARG A 2 -20.06 0.81 2.92
CA ARG A 2 -19.45 1.79 3.84
C ARG A 2 -18.05 2.06 3.32
N PRO A 3 -17.59 3.31 3.25
CA PRO A 3 -16.24 3.62 2.79
C PRO A 3 -15.23 3.13 3.82
N VAL A 4 -14.20 2.47 3.33
CA VAL A 4 -13.01 2.12 4.12
C VAL A 4 -12.35 3.44 4.54
N SER A 5 -12.29 3.69 5.84
CA SER A 5 -11.65 4.87 6.42
C SER A 5 -10.14 4.68 6.34
N VAL A 6 -9.53 5.36 5.39
CA VAL A 6 -8.09 5.54 5.36
C VAL A 6 -7.73 6.57 6.40
N HIS A 7 -7.00 6.18 7.45
CA HIS A 7 -6.53 7.11 8.47
C HIS A 7 -5.36 7.93 7.93
N PRO A 8 -5.42 9.26 7.99
CA PRO A 8 -4.29 10.09 7.61
C PRO A 8 -3.22 10.05 8.72
N PHE A 9 -1.98 9.82 8.34
CA PHE A 9 -0.82 10.03 9.20
C PHE A 9 -0.79 11.47 9.69
N VAL A 10 -1.00 11.68 10.98
CA VAL A 10 -0.87 12.99 11.63
C VAL A 10 0.62 13.25 11.86
N ARG A 11 1.20 14.16 11.10
CA ARG A 11 2.51 14.73 11.39
C ARG A 11 2.34 15.80 12.48
N PHE A 12 2.90 15.57 13.65
CA PHE A 12 3.01 16.62 14.67
C PHE A 12 4.08 17.63 14.28
N GLY A 13 3.64 18.86 14.06
CA GLY A 13 4.52 20.01 13.91
C GLY A 13 4.96 20.54 15.27
N ALA A 14 6.26 20.64 15.48
CA ALA A 14 6.83 21.32 16.64
C ALA A 14 6.68 22.84 16.52
N SER A 15 6.00 23.46 17.48
CA SER A 15 5.89 24.92 17.60
C SER A 15 7.17 25.49 18.20
N ALA A 16 7.87 26.34 17.45
CA ALA A 16 9.01 27.11 17.95
C ALA A 16 8.52 28.43 18.59
N VAL A 17 8.85 28.62 19.86
CA VAL A 17 8.72 29.90 20.56
C VAL A 17 10.00 30.72 20.31
N ALA A 18 9.84 31.88 19.67
CA ALA A 18 10.93 32.82 19.45
C ALA A 18 11.13 33.72 20.69
N THR A 19 12.32 33.69 21.25
CA THR A 19 12.84 34.71 22.16
C THR A 19 14.07 35.35 21.51
N ALA A 20 14.00 36.68 21.32
CA ALA A 20 15.07 37.49 20.79
C ALA A 20 16.12 37.83 21.85
N GLY A 21 17.38 37.85 21.46
CA GLY A 21 18.42 38.52 22.21
C GLY A 21 19.83 38.01 22.04
N ILE A 22 20.68 38.89 21.45
CA ILE A 22 22.14 39.03 21.60
C ILE A 22 23.00 38.29 20.56
N LEU A 23 23.53 39.10 19.65
CA LEU A 23 24.66 38.83 18.75
C LEU A 23 25.93 38.46 19.52
N LEU A 24 26.42 37.23 19.31
CA LEU A 24 27.81 36.86 19.44
C LEU A 24 28.17 36.01 18.22
N ALA A 25 29.07 36.54 17.39
CA ALA A 25 29.63 35.81 16.25
C ALA A 25 30.50 34.65 16.75
N GLY A 26 29.90 33.49 16.86
CA GLY A 26 30.57 32.20 17.03
C GLY A 26 30.11 31.31 15.88
N LEU A 27 31.07 30.69 15.18
CA LEU A 27 30.82 29.67 14.17
C LEU A 27 29.97 28.56 14.81
N SER A 28 28.63 28.65 14.68
CA SER A 28 27.73 27.56 14.99
C SER A 28 27.90 26.52 13.90
N ALA A 29 28.59 25.41 14.22
CA ALA A 29 28.39 24.18 13.49
C ALA A 29 26.89 23.92 13.42
N PRO A 30 26.36 23.43 12.28
CA PRO A 30 24.96 23.05 12.22
C PRO A 30 24.75 22.02 13.35
N ALA A 31 23.83 22.31 14.27
CA ALA A 31 23.38 21.30 15.22
C ALA A 31 22.80 20.17 14.37
N SER A 32 23.54 19.06 14.23
CA SER A 32 22.96 17.83 13.74
C SER A 32 21.80 17.53 14.68
N ALA A 33 20.60 17.40 14.14
CA ALA A 33 19.49 16.86 14.91
C ALA A 33 20.00 15.54 15.52
N ALA A 34 19.88 15.37 16.82
CA ALA A 34 20.22 14.10 17.44
C ALA A 34 19.36 13.02 16.78
N GLU A 35 20.00 11.94 16.32
CA GLU A 35 19.26 10.80 15.77
C GLU A 35 18.37 10.25 16.87
N SER A 36 17.13 9.93 16.53
CA SER A 36 16.16 9.28 17.41
C SER A 36 15.88 7.87 16.89
N ASP A 37 15.50 6.99 17.80
CA ASP A 37 15.04 5.65 17.51
C ASP A 37 13.88 5.31 18.45
N GLN A 38 12.89 4.58 17.99
CA GLN A 38 11.69 4.22 18.74
C GLN A 38 11.43 2.73 18.60
N LEU A 39 11.17 2.08 19.73
CA LEU A 39 10.72 0.68 19.77
C LEU A 39 9.21 0.60 19.54
N TRP A 40 8.80 -0.36 18.76
CA TRP A 40 7.40 -0.63 18.43
C TRP A 40 7.03 -2.09 18.65
N ILE A 41 5.75 -2.32 18.99
CA ILE A 41 5.15 -3.65 19.06
C ILE A 41 4.17 -3.79 17.90
N ASN A 42 4.32 -4.81 17.10
CA ASN A 42 3.34 -5.21 16.10
C ASN A 42 2.56 -6.41 16.65
N ALA A 43 1.27 -6.21 16.85
CA ALA A 43 0.35 -7.23 17.31
C ALA A 43 -0.99 -7.08 16.56
N PRO A 44 -1.76 -8.14 16.37
CA PRO A 44 -3.09 -8.03 15.79
C PRO A 44 -3.98 -7.17 16.67
N TYR A 45 -4.74 -6.27 16.06
CA TYR A 45 -5.68 -5.40 16.79
C TYR A 45 -6.83 -6.20 17.43
N GLU A 46 -7.37 -7.16 16.67
CA GLU A 46 -8.45 -8.04 17.13
C GLU A 46 -8.30 -9.44 16.51
N LYS A 47 -8.77 -10.44 17.26
CA LYS A 47 -8.90 -11.83 16.82
C LYS A 47 -10.12 -12.47 17.41
N ASN A 48 -10.76 -13.38 16.66
CA ASN A 48 -11.83 -14.20 17.19
C ASN A 48 -11.28 -15.56 17.64
N LEU A 49 -11.81 -16.05 18.75
CA LEU A 49 -11.55 -17.40 19.28
C LEU A 49 -12.79 -18.27 19.01
N GLN A 50 -12.59 -19.30 18.24
CA GLN A 50 -13.67 -20.23 17.91
C GLN A 50 -14.01 -21.13 19.11
N ILE A 51 -15.28 -21.22 19.47
CA ILE A 51 -15.77 -22.15 20.49
C ILE A 51 -15.48 -23.59 20.09
N GLY A 52 -14.93 -24.39 20.99
CA GLY A 52 -14.69 -25.81 20.80
C GLY A 52 -13.60 -26.14 19.79
N ALA A 53 -12.80 -25.15 19.34
CA ALA A 53 -11.65 -25.43 18.48
C ALA A 53 -10.65 -26.37 19.18
N GLU A 54 -10.19 -27.38 18.46
CA GLU A 54 -9.15 -28.31 18.98
C GLU A 54 -7.77 -27.64 18.99
N THR A 55 -7.52 -26.73 18.05
CA THR A 55 -6.28 -25.95 17.93
C THR A 55 -6.50 -24.51 18.40
N GLY A 56 -5.45 -23.90 18.96
CA GLY A 56 -5.49 -22.49 19.33
C GLY A 56 -5.47 -21.58 18.12
N THR A 57 -6.04 -20.38 18.27
CA THR A 57 -5.89 -19.28 17.32
C THR A 57 -4.52 -18.63 17.54
N PRO A 58 -3.67 -18.48 16.51
CA PRO A 58 -2.37 -17.85 16.66
C PRO A 58 -2.50 -16.34 16.88
N VAL A 59 -1.84 -15.84 17.91
CA VAL A 59 -1.63 -14.42 18.17
C VAL A 59 -0.14 -14.14 18.00
N GLU A 60 0.19 -13.57 16.87
CA GLU A 60 1.57 -13.30 16.45
C GLU A 60 1.97 -11.88 16.85
N VAL A 61 3.05 -11.76 17.59
CA VAL A 61 3.55 -10.48 18.09
C VAL A 61 5.02 -10.33 17.74
N GLY A 62 5.41 -9.16 17.32
CA GLY A 62 6.79 -8.86 17.01
C GLY A 62 7.23 -7.48 17.47
N LEU A 63 8.54 -7.32 17.67
CA LEU A 63 9.20 -6.06 17.95
C LEU A 63 9.91 -5.56 16.71
N TYR A 64 9.93 -4.24 16.50
CA TYR A 64 10.76 -3.56 15.51
C TYR A 64 11.14 -2.16 15.99
N HIS A 65 12.14 -1.55 15.39
CA HIS A 65 12.54 -0.17 15.65
C HIS A 65 12.63 0.63 14.33
N ASP A 66 12.67 1.96 14.40
CA ASP A 66 12.46 2.80 13.20
C ASP A 66 13.73 3.43 12.61
N ASN A 67 14.91 3.18 13.19
CA ASN A 67 16.17 3.77 12.70
C ASN A 67 17.25 2.69 12.48
N ASP A 68 17.52 2.37 11.22
CA ASP A 68 18.49 1.36 10.77
C ASP A 68 19.96 1.72 11.02
N ASN A 69 20.25 2.94 11.49
CA ASN A 69 21.59 3.33 11.94
C ASN A 69 21.99 2.68 13.28
N PHE A 70 21.02 2.10 14.01
CA PHE A 70 21.27 1.45 15.30
C PHE A 70 21.09 -0.06 15.19
N THR A 71 21.86 -0.78 15.98
CA THR A 71 21.62 -2.21 16.22
C THR A 71 20.88 -2.35 17.54
N VAL A 72 19.70 -2.99 17.51
CA VAL A 72 18.83 -3.20 18.67
C VAL A 72 18.72 -4.69 18.98
N THR A 73 19.04 -5.05 20.22
CA THR A 73 19.13 -6.45 20.69
C THR A 73 18.46 -6.61 22.04
N ASP A 74 18.42 -7.84 22.54
CA ASP A 74 17.91 -8.20 23.87
C ASP A 74 16.50 -7.68 24.15
N GLY A 75 15.64 -7.71 23.11
CA GLY A 75 14.24 -7.37 23.23
C GLY A 75 13.54 -8.23 24.26
N ARG A 76 12.75 -7.58 25.13
CA ARG A 76 11.91 -8.22 26.12
C ARG A 76 10.48 -7.76 25.92
N LEU A 77 9.64 -8.69 25.47
CA LEU A 77 8.20 -8.46 25.31
C LEU A 77 7.48 -9.03 26.54
N THR A 78 6.86 -8.16 27.30
CA THR A 78 5.96 -8.56 28.39
C THR A 78 4.54 -8.69 27.84
N VAL A 79 3.94 -9.86 28.02
CA VAL A 79 2.57 -10.16 27.58
C VAL A 79 1.72 -10.45 28.82
N ASP A 80 0.63 -9.70 29.01
CA ASP A 80 -0.34 -9.91 30.07
C ASP A 80 -1.67 -10.41 29.50
N VAL A 81 -2.04 -11.63 29.84
CA VAL A 81 -3.27 -12.30 29.43
C VAL A 81 -4.33 -12.32 30.53
N SER A 82 -4.17 -11.55 31.60
CA SER A 82 -5.13 -11.51 32.73
C SER A 82 -6.54 -11.12 32.24
N GLY A 83 -6.62 -10.23 31.24
CA GLY A 83 -7.88 -9.78 30.67
C GLY A 83 -8.67 -10.86 29.93
N ILE A 84 -8.07 -11.99 29.58
CA ILE A 84 -8.71 -13.12 28.87
C ILE A 84 -8.78 -14.41 29.71
N ALA A 85 -8.19 -14.45 30.89
CA ALA A 85 -8.08 -15.66 31.73
C ALA A 85 -9.44 -16.29 32.09
N HIS A 86 -10.53 -15.53 32.02
CA HIS A 86 -11.88 -16.00 32.33
C HIS A 86 -12.55 -16.69 31.10
N MET A 87 -11.98 -16.55 29.89
CA MET A 87 -12.62 -16.99 28.65
C MET A 87 -11.69 -17.75 27.73
N ALA A 88 -10.38 -17.82 28.02
CA ALA A 88 -9.40 -18.43 27.11
C ALA A 88 -8.24 -19.04 27.87
N GLU A 89 -7.62 -20.05 27.23
CA GLU A 89 -6.39 -20.72 27.63
C GLU A 89 -5.28 -20.34 26.67
N VAL A 90 -4.06 -20.12 27.19
CA VAL A 90 -2.90 -19.69 26.41
C VAL A 90 -1.81 -20.74 26.47
N THR A 91 -1.33 -21.17 25.31
CA THR A 91 -0.11 -21.96 25.18
C THR A 91 1.03 -21.02 24.78
N TRP A 92 2.06 -20.99 25.61
CA TRP A 92 3.21 -20.12 25.47
C TRP A 92 4.30 -20.76 24.60
N PRO A 93 4.97 -19.99 23.72
CA PRO A 93 6.13 -20.50 23.00
C PRO A 93 7.38 -20.61 23.89
N ASP A 94 8.37 -21.34 23.44
CA ASP A 94 9.59 -21.68 24.19
C ASP A 94 10.44 -20.44 24.57
N ASN A 95 10.34 -19.36 23.82
CA ASN A 95 11.05 -18.11 24.12
C ASN A 95 10.35 -17.23 25.16
N CYS A 96 9.24 -17.69 25.74
CA CYS A 96 8.50 -17.01 26.80
C CYS A 96 8.62 -17.72 28.13
N ALA A 97 8.77 -16.95 29.23
CA ALA A 97 8.81 -17.44 30.62
C ALA A 97 7.54 -16.98 31.35
N PRO A 98 6.48 -17.83 31.40
CA PRO A 98 5.23 -17.45 32.02
C PRO A 98 5.31 -17.46 33.55
N THR A 99 4.64 -16.51 34.21
CA THR A 99 4.44 -16.41 35.64
C THR A 99 3.00 -15.97 35.90
N GLY A 100 2.12 -16.91 36.23
CA GLY A 100 0.69 -16.64 36.34
C GLY A 100 0.10 -16.26 34.97
N THR A 101 -0.54 -15.09 34.89
CA THR A 101 -1.14 -14.55 33.66
C THR A 101 -0.19 -13.65 32.86
N THR A 102 1.05 -13.51 33.25
CA THR A 102 2.03 -12.67 32.59
C THR A 102 3.22 -13.49 32.13
N ALA A 103 3.77 -13.23 30.95
CA ALA A 103 5.03 -13.82 30.53
C ALA A 103 5.99 -12.76 30.01
N VAL A 104 7.28 -13.00 30.17
CA VAL A 104 8.34 -12.24 29.50
C VAL A 104 8.93 -13.10 28.40
N CYS A 105 8.81 -12.64 27.17
CA CYS A 105 9.32 -13.30 25.97
C CYS A 105 10.62 -12.63 25.51
N SER A 106 11.62 -13.44 25.15
CA SER A 106 12.93 -12.97 24.71
C SER A 106 13.00 -12.85 23.19
N VAL A 107 13.47 -11.72 22.70
CA VAL A 107 13.69 -11.43 21.27
C VAL A 107 15.17 -11.06 21.11
N ALA A 108 15.98 -11.96 20.57
CA ALA A 108 17.43 -11.78 20.53
C ALA A 108 17.87 -10.57 19.69
N GLN A 109 17.21 -10.34 18.55
CA GLN A 109 17.44 -9.21 17.65
C GLN A 109 16.10 -8.57 17.32
N VAL A 110 16.06 -7.24 17.34
CA VAL A 110 14.90 -6.45 16.94
C VAL A 110 15.20 -5.85 15.57
N PRO A 111 14.46 -6.19 14.50
CA PRO A 111 14.70 -5.67 13.16
C PRO A 111 14.35 -4.19 13.04
N ALA A 112 15.02 -3.47 12.16
CA ALA A 112 14.63 -2.12 11.76
C ALA A 112 13.40 -2.16 10.84
N ILE A 113 12.62 -1.08 10.83
CA ILE A 113 11.50 -0.93 9.90
C ILE A 113 11.98 -0.99 8.45
N GLY A 114 11.34 -1.83 7.64
CA GLY A 114 11.74 -2.05 6.24
C GLY A 114 12.56 -3.31 6.01
N ASP A 115 13.11 -3.92 7.06
CA ASP A 115 13.67 -5.26 7.01
C ASP A 115 12.56 -6.31 6.89
N ASP A 116 12.95 -7.55 6.52
CA ASP A 116 12.00 -8.67 6.45
C ASP A 116 11.42 -8.94 7.86
N TYR A 117 10.18 -8.50 8.06
CA TYR A 117 9.53 -8.52 9.34
C TYR A 117 8.82 -9.87 9.55
N SER A 118 9.32 -10.66 10.48
CA SER A 118 8.69 -11.90 10.94
C SER A 118 8.30 -11.80 12.41
N PRO A 119 7.10 -12.24 12.81
CA PRO A 119 6.71 -12.31 14.23
C PRO A 119 7.70 -13.16 15.03
N GLN A 120 8.18 -12.65 16.16
CA GLN A 120 9.15 -13.36 17.00
C GLN A 120 8.49 -14.14 18.14
N VAL A 121 7.24 -13.81 18.48
CA VAL A 121 6.45 -14.47 19.52
C VAL A 121 5.11 -14.89 18.93
N ARG A 122 4.76 -16.17 19.06
CA ARG A 122 3.51 -16.74 18.60
C ARG A 122 2.82 -17.46 19.75
N LEU A 123 1.78 -16.84 20.28
CA LEU A 123 0.90 -17.46 21.27
C LEU A 123 -0.14 -18.30 20.56
N GLU A 124 -0.50 -19.46 21.12
CA GLU A 124 -1.70 -20.19 20.69
C GLU A 124 -2.79 -19.99 21.76
N VAL A 125 -3.88 -19.34 21.38
CA VAL A 125 -4.96 -18.97 22.30
C VAL A 125 -6.23 -19.71 21.93
N ARG A 126 -6.77 -20.52 22.84
CA ARG A 126 -7.97 -21.32 22.67
C ARG A 126 -9.10 -20.80 23.55
N ALA A 127 -10.32 -20.73 23.04
CA ALA A 127 -11.47 -20.46 23.90
C ALA A 127 -11.59 -21.54 24.98
N ALA A 128 -11.81 -21.15 26.22
CA ALA A 128 -12.07 -22.10 27.30
C ALA A 128 -13.38 -22.88 27.02
N ASP A 129 -13.46 -24.11 27.47
CA ASP A 129 -14.65 -24.99 27.24
C ASP A 129 -15.94 -24.41 27.87
N THR A 130 -15.79 -23.51 28.81
CA THR A 130 -16.90 -22.80 29.51
C THR A 130 -17.16 -21.39 28.95
N ALA A 131 -16.42 -20.98 27.91
CA ALA A 131 -16.57 -19.65 27.34
C ALA A 131 -17.88 -19.53 26.55
N GLU A 132 -18.55 -18.39 26.70
CA GLU A 132 -19.78 -18.09 25.99
C GLU A 132 -19.50 -17.25 24.74
N ALA A 133 -20.25 -17.45 23.65
CA ALA A 133 -20.16 -16.63 22.46
C ALA A 133 -20.40 -15.15 22.82
N GLY A 134 -19.56 -14.26 22.28
CA GLY A 134 -19.58 -12.84 22.55
C GLY A 134 -18.75 -12.42 23.78
N ALA A 135 -18.18 -13.37 24.55
CA ALA A 135 -17.23 -13.02 25.61
C ALA A 135 -16.02 -12.30 25.01
N ARG A 136 -15.58 -11.22 25.65
CA ARG A 136 -14.47 -10.36 25.18
C ARG A 136 -13.45 -10.12 26.26
N GLY A 137 -12.20 -10.05 25.86
CA GLY A 137 -11.09 -9.72 26.73
C GLY A 137 -9.93 -9.13 25.94
N ARG A 138 -8.87 -8.74 26.65
CA ARG A 138 -7.71 -8.12 26.03
C ARG A 138 -6.41 -8.77 26.50
N ILE A 139 -5.48 -8.89 25.57
CA ILE A 139 -4.07 -9.12 25.84
C ILE A 139 -3.38 -7.76 25.74
N THR A 140 -2.57 -7.42 26.72
CA THR A 140 -1.79 -6.18 26.73
C THR A 140 -0.30 -6.47 26.64
N TYR A 141 0.44 -5.54 26.04
CA TYR A 141 1.85 -5.71 25.74
C TYR A 141 2.67 -4.53 26.24
N ALA A 142 3.89 -4.82 26.70
CA ALA A 142 4.93 -3.83 26.96
C ALA A 142 6.27 -4.38 26.47
N ALA A 143 7.17 -3.53 25.99
CA ALA A 143 8.46 -4.00 25.52
C ALA A 143 9.59 -3.03 25.85
N THR A 144 10.77 -3.63 26.09
CA THR A 144 12.06 -2.93 26.19
C THR A 144 13.09 -3.62 25.33
N ALA A 145 14.14 -2.89 24.88
CA ALA A 145 15.25 -3.47 24.14
C ALA A 145 16.54 -2.67 24.41
N THR A 146 17.68 -3.28 24.18
CA THR A 146 19.01 -2.65 24.27
C THR A 146 19.42 -2.11 22.92
N GLY A 147 19.76 -0.83 22.84
CA GLY A 147 20.15 -0.15 21.59
C GLY A 147 19.61 1.26 21.51
N GLY A 148 19.64 1.82 20.30
CA GLY A 148 19.23 3.20 20.05
C GLY A 148 20.23 4.24 20.62
N PRO A 149 19.91 5.54 20.49
CA PRO A 149 20.83 6.62 20.84
C PRO A 149 21.11 6.73 22.35
N GLU A 150 20.21 6.27 23.19
CA GLU A 150 20.33 6.32 24.66
C GLU A 150 20.72 4.96 25.27
N GLY A 151 20.93 3.94 24.45
CA GLY A 151 21.35 2.60 24.88
C GLY A 151 20.21 1.69 25.33
N THR A 152 19.00 2.22 25.51
CA THR A 152 17.78 1.46 25.86
C THR A 152 16.57 2.07 25.16
N LEU A 153 15.72 1.22 24.63
CA LEU A 153 14.45 1.62 24.02
C LEU A 153 13.29 1.02 24.82
N GLU A 154 12.22 1.78 24.96
CA GLU A 154 10.95 1.33 25.53
C GLU A 154 9.83 1.58 24.53
N ALA A 155 8.96 0.60 24.32
CA ALA A 155 7.76 0.82 23.54
C ALA A 155 6.80 1.76 24.30
N PRO A 156 6.11 2.70 23.62
CA PRO A 156 5.16 3.59 24.27
C PRO A 156 4.11 2.80 25.07
N LEU A 157 3.87 3.19 26.30
CA LEU A 157 2.82 2.61 27.13
C LEU A 157 1.43 2.93 26.55
N ASP A 158 0.48 2.04 26.78
CA ASP A 158 -0.96 2.18 26.46
C ASP A 158 -1.34 2.11 24.95
N SER A 159 -0.41 1.71 24.08
CA SER A 159 -0.68 1.73 22.62
C SER A 159 -0.90 0.36 21.99
N PHE A 160 -0.64 -0.73 22.73
CA PHE A 160 -0.60 -2.06 22.13
C PHE A 160 -1.45 -3.05 22.93
N GLU A 161 -2.55 -3.46 22.33
CA GLU A 161 -3.43 -4.47 22.86
C GLU A 161 -4.05 -5.29 21.73
N THR A 162 -4.35 -6.56 22.01
CA THR A 162 -5.17 -7.40 21.14
C THR A 162 -6.50 -7.66 21.81
N THR A 163 -7.60 -7.28 21.19
CA THR A 163 -8.93 -7.64 21.64
C THR A 163 -9.27 -9.05 21.14
N LEU A 164 -9.62 -9.94 22.04
CA LEU A 164 -10.14 -11.27 21.69
C LEU A 164 -11.63 -11.33 21.93
N THR A 165 -12.35 -11.96 20.99
CA THR A 165 -13.79 -12.21 21.10
C THR A 165 -14.06 -13.68 20.88
N VAL A 166 -14.76 -14.32 21.79
CA VAL A 166 -15.23 -15.71 21.61
C VAL A 166 -16.35 -15.72 20.60
N ALA A 167 -16.20 -16.45 19.52
CA ALA A 167 -17.11 -16.47 18.39
C ALA A 167 -17.65 -17.90 18.14
N SER A 168 -18.89 -17.96 17.67
CA SER A 168 -19.50 -19.18 17.14
C SER A 168 -20.03 -18.82 15.74
N GLY A 169 -19.79 -19.71 14.78
CA GLY A 169 -20.22 -19.48 13.39
C GLY A 169 -19.45 -20.33 12.38
N PRO A 170 -19.74 -20.14 11.09
CA PRO A 170 -18.90 -20.67 10.02
C PRO A 170 -17.58 -19.90 9.94
N ASN A 171 -16.55 -20.53 9.38
CA ASN A 171 -15.30 -19.93 8.94
C ASN A 171 -15.07 -20.30 7.47
N LEU A 172 -15.31 -19.38 6.56
CA LEU A 172 -15.21 -19.63 5.12
C LEU A 172 -13.85 -19.22 4.58
N VAL A 173 -13.03 -20.18 4.28
CA VAL A 173 -11.65 -19.99 3.81
C VAL A 173 -11.59 -20.09 2.30
N LEU A 174 -10.95 -19.10 1.65
CA LEU A 174 -10.63 -19.14 0.22
C LEU A 174 -9.35 -19.96 -0.01
N ASN A 175 -9.42 -20.93 -0.94
CA ASN A 175 -8.30 -21.79 -1.27
C ASN A 175 -8.01 -21.83 -2.76
N GLY A 176 -6.77 -22.21 -3.12
CA GLY A 176 -6.35 -22.48 -4.49
C GLY A 176 -5.91 -21.24 -5.28
N LEU A 177 -5.91 -20.07 -4.68
CA LEU A 177 -5.52 -18.83 -5.35
C LEU A 177 -4.01 -18.81 -5.60
N THR A 178 -3.62 -18.84 -6.88
CA THR A 178 -2.22 -18.78 -7.29
C THR A 178 -2.02 -17.69 -8.34
N PRO A 179 -0.89 -16.94 -8.30
CA PRO A 179 -0.56 -15.96 -9.34
C PRO A 179 -0.46 -16.60 -10.73
N VAL A 180 -0.83 -15.87 -11.76
CA VAL A 180 -0.65 -16.21 -13.16
C VAL A 180 0.51 -15.38 -13.71
N GLU A 181 1.63 -16.06 -13.96
CA GLU A 181 2.83 -15.43 -14.48
C GLU A 181 2.96 -15.66 -15.99
N GLY A 182 3.46 -14.65 -16.72
CA GLY A 182 3.73 -14.76 -18.15
C GLY A 182 2.48 -14.93 -19.02
N ALA A 183 1.33 -14.41 -18.57
CA ALA A 183 0.09 -14.49 -19.33
C ALA A 183 0.24 -13.80 -20.68
N THR A 184 -0.22 -14.45 -21.77
CA THR A 184 -0.22 -13.85 -23.10
C THR A 184 -1.51 -13.02 -23.27
N PRO A 185 -1.42 -11.73 -23.66
CA PRO A 185 -2.61 -10.95 -24.02
C PRO A 185 -3.48 -11.67 -25.05
N GLY A 186 -4.80 -11.57 -24.92
CA GLY A 186 -5.78 -12.26 -25.76
C GLY A 186 -6.06 -13.72 -25.37
N THR A 187 -5.44 -14.25 -24.31
CA THR A 187 -5.68 -15.63 -23.85
C THR A 187 -6.66 -15.72 -22.68
N VAL A 188 -7.08 -16.95 -22.37
CA VAL A 188 -7.95 -17.26 -21.24
C VAL A 188 -7.20 -18.15 -20.28
N HIS A 189 -7.26 -17.84 -18.99
CA HIS A 189 -6.64 -18.62 -17.92
C HIS A 189 -7.69 -19.16 -16.96
N THR A 190 -7.43 -20.34 -16.44
CA THR A 190 -8.24 -20.95 -15.39
C THR A 190 -7.64 -20.62 -14.03
N VAL A 191 -8.48 -20.09 -13.13
CA VAL A 191 -8.12 -19.80 -11.76
C VAL A 191 -8.72 -20.88 -10.86
N PRO A 192 -7.90 -21.72 -10.21
CA PRO A 192 -8.41 -22.65 -9.21
C PRO A 192 -8.96 -21.86 -8.02
N LEU A 193 -10.18 -22.22 -7.61
CA LEU A 193 -10.88 -21.54 -6.51
C LEU A 193 -11.78 -22.55 -5.81
N SER A 194 -11.65 -22.63 -4.51
CA SER A 194 -12.56 -23.36 -3.64
C SER A 194 -12.80 -22.61 -2.34
N VAL A 195 -13.93 -22.92 -1.70
CA VAL A 195 -14.32 -22.36 -0.41
C VAL A 195 -14.49 -23.52 0.57
N THR A 196 -13.80 -23.52 1.67
CA THR A 196 -13.92 -24.53 2.74
C THR A 196 -14.52 -23.88 3.98
N ASN A 197 -15.46 -24.55 4.63
CA ASN A 197 -15.91 -24.13 5.96
C ASN A 197 -15.05 -24.81 7.03
N GLU A 198 -14.11 -24.07 7.59
CA GLU A 198 -13.24 -24.52 8.70
C GLU A 198 -13.83 -24.20 10.07
N GLY A 199 -15.05 -23.58 10.10
CA GLY A 199 -15.78 -23.29 11.32
C GLY A 199 -16.46 -24.50 11.94
N HIS A 200 -17.14 -24.28 13.08
CA HIS A 200 -17.90 -25.33 13.80
C HIS A 200 -19.36 -25.35 13.46
N GLU A 201 -19.87 -24.29 12.83
CA GLU A 201 -21.28 -24.20 12.43
C GLU A 201 -21.40 -24.27 10.90
N PRO A 202 -22.52 -24.81 10.39
CA PRO A 202 -22.78 -24.79 8.97
C PRO A 202 -22.99 -23.39 8.45
N ALA A 203 -22.36 -23.02 7.34
CA ALA A 203 -22.76 -21.88 6.54
C ALA A 203 -24.03 -22.21 5.75
N GLN A 204 -25.11 -21.48 5.97
CA GLN A 204 -26.39 -21.66 5.30
C GLN A 204 -26.40 -20.93 3.93
N GLY A 205 -25.48 -21.31 3.07
CA GLY A 205 -25.16 -20.57 1.84
C GLY A 205 -24.07 -19.52 2.03
N PHE A 206 -23.60 -18.95 0.93
CA PHE A 206 -22.55 -17.91 0.94
C PHE A 206 -22.61 -17.06 -0.33
N THR A 207 -21.98 -15.90 -0.29
CA THR A 207 -21.73 -15.04 -1.45
C THR A 207 -20.25 -15.02 -1.77
N LEU A 208 -19.93 -15.00 -3.06
CA LEU A 208 -18.59 -14.88 -3.59
C LEU A 208 -18.51 -13.61 -4.44
N GLY A 209 -17.78 -12.62 -3.94
CA GLY A 209 -17.52 -11.37 -4.65
C GLY A 209 -16.22 -11.48 -5.43
N MET A 210 -16.19 -10.99 -6.68
CA MET A 210 -14.98 -10.94 -7.50
C MET A 210 -14.87 -9.60 -8.20
N ALA A 211 -13.67 -9.01 -8.19
CA ALA A 211 -13.37 -7.76 -8.87
C ALA A 211 -12.11 -7.92 -9.72
N ALA A 212 -12.28 -7.84 -11.04
CA ALA A 212 -11.21 -7.96 -12.01
C ALA A 212 -10.78 -6.57 -12.46
N SER A 213 -9.47 -6.28 -12.45
CA SER A 213 -8.90 -5.02 -12.95
C SER A 213 -9.10 -4.86 -14.47
N TYR A 214 -8.81 -3.68 -14.99
CA TYR A 214 -9.16 -3.25 -16.36
C TYR A 214 -8.72 -4.22 -17.46
N GLY A 215 -7.55 -4.84 -17.30
CA GLY A 215 -7.03 -5.81 -18.27
C GLY A 215 -7.59 -7.22 -18.14
N LEU A 216 -8.52 -7.46 -17.21
CA LEU A 216 -9.15 -8.78 -17.01
C LEU A 216 -10.65 -8.73 -17.27
N GLY A 217 -11.19 -9.87 -17.73
CA GLY A 217 -12.63 -10.09 -17.87
C GLY A 217 -13.03 -11.49 -17.44
N PHE A 218 -14.31 -11.70 -17.15
CA PHE A 218 -14.86 -13.02 -16.89
C PHE A 218 -15.24 -13.70 -18.21
N ASP A 219 -14.48 -14.74 -18.60
CA ASP A 219 -14.73 -15.51 -19.84
C ASP A 219 -15.92 -16.44 -19.69
N ALA A 220 -16.09 -17.08 -18.53
CA ALA A 220 -17.26 -17.88 -18.19
C ALA A 220 -18.25 -17.06 -17.34
N ARG A 221 -19.55 -17.25 -17.57
CA ARG A 221 -20.60 -16.60 -16.80
C ARG A 221 -21.46 -17.66 -16.12
N TYR A 222 -21.49 -17.63 -14.80
CA TYR A 222 -22.30 -18.53 -13.98
C TYR A 222 -23.69 -17.97 -13.78
N ALA A 223 -24.71 -18.82 -13.79
CA ALA A 223 -26.11 -18.41 -13.56
C ALA A 223 -26.33 -17.87 -12.14
N ALA A 224 -25.52 -18.29 -11.17
CA ALA A 224 -25.56 -17.83 -9.81
C ALA A 224 -24.94 -16.41 -9.60
N CYS A 225 -24.39 -15.80 -10.66
CA CYS A 225 -23.67 -14.53 -10.55
C CYS A 225 -24.34 -13.39 -11.31
N ALA A 226 -24.38 -12.23 -10.69
CA ALA A 226 -24.67 -10.94 -11.33
C ALA A 226 -23.35 -10.26 -11.73
N TYR A 227 -23.26 -9.78 -12.97
CA TYR A 227 -22.07 -9.16 -13.51
C TYR A 227 -22.30 -7.67 -13.75
N THR A 228 -21.39 -6.85 -13.29
CA THR A 228 -21.41 -5.40 -13.47
C THR A 228 -20.04 -4.89 -13.91
N GLN A 229 -20.01 -3.67 -14.44
CA GLN A 229 -18.77 -2.99 -14.78
C GLN A 229 -18.80 -1.58 -14.19
N THR A 230 -17.70 -1.16 -13.59
CA THR A 230 -17.52 0.18 -13.05
C THR A 230 -16.43 0.91 -13.82
N GLY A 231 -16.37 2.22 -13.67
CA GLY A 231 -15.41 3.09 -14.33
C GLY A 231 -15.66 4.56 -13.95
N GLY A 232 -15.43 5.48 -14.86
CA GLY A 232 -15.61 6.92 -14.63
C GLY A 232 -14.34 7.58 -14.12
N ALA A 233 -14.32 8.04 -12.86
CA ALA A 233 -13.14 8.65 -12.25
C ALA A 233 -12.04 7.63 -11.90
N TYR A 234 -12.35 6.34 -11.95
CA TYR A 234 -11.46 5.22 -11.63
C TYR A 234 -11.16 4.40 -12.88
N ALA A 235 -10.09 3.60 -12.84
CA ALA A 235 -9.84 2.61 -13.88
C ALA A 235 -11.05 1.67 -13.99
N PRO A 236 -11.49 1.30 -15.19
CA PRO A 236 -12.62 0.37 -15.35
C PRO A 236 -12.31 -0.97 -14.66
N THR A 237 -13.32 -1.53 -13.97
CA THR A 237 -13.23 -2.84 -13.32
C THR A 237 -14.47 -3.66 -13.65
N SER A 238 -14.29 -4.97 -13.80
CA SER A 238 -15.38 -5.92 -13.99
C SER A 238 -15.67 -6.63 -12.67
N HIS A 239 -16.92 -6.73 -12.29
CA HIS A 239 -17.34 -7.34 -11.03
C HIS A 239 -18.28 -8.52 -11.28
N ALA A 240 -18.17 -9.52 -10.43
CA ALA A 240 -19.15 -10.61 -10.34
C ALA A 240 -19.51 -10.81 -8.86
N GLU A 241 -20.80 -10.83 -8.58
CA GLU A 241 -21.34 -11.17 -7.25
C GLU A 241 -22.19 -12.44 -7.41
N CYS A 242 -21.75 -13.53 -6.80
CA CYS A 242 -22.36 -14.84 -6.93
C CYS A 242 -22.98 -15.27 -5.62
N ALA A 243 -24.21 -15.76 -5.65
CA ALA A 243 -24.90 -16.29 -4.48
C ALA A 243 -25.10 -17.81 -4.61
N PHE A 244 -24.71 -18.54 -3.59
CA PHE A 244 -24.82 -19.98 -3.51
C PHE A 244 -25.65 -20.38 -2.28
N ASP A 245 -26.74 -21.11 -2.50
CA ASP A 245 -27.62 -21.62 -1.43
C ASP A 245 -27.11 -22.94 -0.82
N GLN A 246 -25.96 -23.43 -1.30
CA GLN A 246 -25.38 -24.67 -0.80
C GLN A 246 -24.95 -24.53 0.65
N VAL A 247 -25.46 -25.42 1.52
CA VAL A 247 -25.02 -25.50 2.91
C VAL A 247 -23.63 -26.15 2.95
N LEU A 248 -22.67 -25.44 3.54
CA LEU A 248 -21.34 -25.99 3.84
C LEU A 248 -21.27 -26.34 5.32
N ARG A 249 -21.24 -27.63 5.63
CA ARG A 249 -21.00 -28.12 7.00
C ARG A 249 -19.53 -27.92 7.36
N PRO A 250 -19.19 -27.95 8.66
CA PRO A 250 -17.78 -28.02 9.10
C PRO A 250 -16.99 -29.07 8.32
N GLY A 251 -15.88 -28.65 7.72
CA GLY A 251 -15.00 -29.44 6.88
C GLY A 251 -15.43 -29.61 5.41
N ASP A 252 -16.65 -29.18 5.04
CA ASP A 252 -17.10 -29.26 3.63
C ASP A 252 -16.34 -28.23 2.77
N THR A 253 -15.99 -28.64 1.55
CA THR A 253 -15.38 -27.79 0.54
C THR A 253 -16.31 -27.67 -0.66
N PHE A 254 -16.55 -26.43 -1.08
CA PHE A 254 -17.24 -26.10 -2.32
C PHE A 254 -16.23 -25.79 -3.42
N THR A 255 -16.47 -26.28 -4.61
CA THR A 255 -15.79 -25.89 -5.84
C THR A 255 -16.82 -25.38 -6.84
N LEU A 256 -16.46 -24.37 -7.64
CA LEU A 256 -17.34 -23.89 -8.69
C LEU A 256 -17.73 -25.06 -9.63
N PRO A 257 -19.00 -25.11 -10.12
CA PRO A 257 -19.46 -26.16 -11.05
C PRO A 257 -18.62 -26.27 -12.32
N GLU A 258 -18.09 -25.14 -12.76
CA GLU A 258 -17.08 -25.02 -13.82
C GLU A 258 -15.92 -24.21 -13.30
N PRO A 259 -14.66 -24.46 -13.74
CA PRO A 259 -13.51 -23.67 -13.32
C PRO A 259 -13.68 -22.20 -13.63
N LEU A 260 -13.29 -21.32 -12.70
CA LEU A 260 -13.26 -19.87 -12.95
C LEU A 260 -12.28 -19.57 -14.09
N ARG A 261 -12.79 -18.89 -15.11
CA ARG A 261 -12.02 -18.53 -16.30
C ARG A 261 -11.99 -17.01 -16.45
N ILE A 262 -10.79 -16.49 -16.58
CA ILE A 262 -10.54 -15.07 -16.81
C ILE A 262 -9.91 -14.87 -18.20
N SER A 263 -10.38 -13.88 -18.94
CA SER A 263 -9.75 -13.41 -20.18
C SER A 263 -8.74 -12.32 -19.86
N VAL A 264 -7.59 -12.36 -20.53
CA VAL A 264 -6.52 -11.38 -20.44
C VAL A 264 -6.62 -10.49 -21.68
N ALA A 265 -6.95 -9.23 -21.52
CA ALA A 265 -7.14 -8.29 -22.62
C ALA A 265 -5.79 -7.92 -23.29
N ASP A 266 -5.85 -7.38 -24.52
CA ASP A 266 -4.66 -6.97 -25.29
C ASP A 266 -3.83 -5.89 -24.56
N HIS A 267 -4.47 -5.09 -23.71
CA HIS A 267 -3.83 -4.04 -22.93
C HIS A 267 -3.42 -4.48 -21.52
N ALA A 268 -3.66 -5.72 -21.12
CA ALA A 268 -3.26 -6.23 -19.80
C ALA A 268 -1.74 -6.18 -19.62
N LEU A 269 -1.28 -5.83 -18.43
CA LEU A 269 0.14 -5.80 -18.08
C LEU A 269 0.36 -6.34 -16.66
N ARG A 270 -0.10 -5.63 -15.64
CA ARG A 270 -0.06 -6.02 -14.23
C ARG A 270 -1.47 -5.94 -13.68
N GLU A 271 -2.10 -7.07 -13.65
CA GLU A 271 -3.51 -7.17 -13.33
C GLU A 271 -3.73 -7.82 -11.97
N ARG A 272 -4.94 -7.65 -11.47
CA ARG A 272 -5.36 -8.18 -10.19
C ARG A 272 -6.82 -8.64 -10.27
N LEU A 273 -7.06 -9.84 -9.79
CA LEU A 273 -8.40 -10.35 -9.49
C LEU A 273 -8.53 -10.46 -7.97
N ASP A 274 -9.36 -9.62 -7.39
CA ASP A 274 -9.75 -9.67 -5.98
C ASP A 274 -10.93 -10.61 -5.82
N ILE A 275 -10.89 -11.45 -4.80
CA ILE A 275 -11.93 -12.41 -4.49
C ILE A 275 -12.26 -12.33 -3.00
N ASP A 276 -13.53 -12.25 -2.66
CA ASP A 276 -14.01 -12.32 -1.29
C ASP A 276 -15.15 -13.32 -1.13
N VAL A 277 -15.24 -13.94 0.03
CA VAL A 277 -16.33 -14.84 0.41
C VAL A 277 -16.98 -14.36 1.69
N ARG A 278 -18.30 -14.51 1.77
CA ARG A 278 -19.10 -14.12 2.96
C ARG A 278 -20.22 -15.12 3.20
N PRO A 279 -20.44 -15.58 4.46
CA PRO A 279 -21.61 -16.39 4.77
C PRO A 279 -22.90 -15.66 4.44
N ALA A 280 -23.92 -16.41 3.97
CA ALA A 280 -25.25 -15.89 3.71
C ALA A 280 -26.11 -15.85 4.98
N GLY A 281 -27.33 -15.29 4.87
CA GLY A 281 -28.34 -15.33 5.93
C GLY A 281 -28.02 -14.46 7.15
N GLY A 282 -27.03 -13.56 7.08
CA GLY A 282 -26.63 -12.70 8.19
C GLY A 282 -25.72 -13.38 9.22
N ALA A 283 -25.23 -14.59 8.93
CA ALA A 283 -24.21 -15.22 9.76
C ALA A 283 -22.90 -14.39 9.71
N THR A 284 -22.18 -14.38 10.83
CA THR A 284 -20.87 -13.74 10.93
C THR A 284 -19.80 -14.80 10.75
N ASP A 285 -18.83 -14.54 9.88
CA ASP A 285 -17.65 -15.35 9.75
C ASP A 285 -16.72 -15.16 10.97
N ILE A 286 -16.13 -16.27 11.44
CA ILE A 286 -15.30 -16.22 12.65
C ILE A 286 -13.97 -15.54 12.39
N ASP A 287 -13.36 -15.78 11.23
CA ASP A 287 -12.09 -15.16 10.82
C ASP A 287 -12.20 -14.55 9.43
N THR A 288 -12.48 -13.25 9.38
CA THR A 288 -12.59 -12.55 8.10
C THR A 288 -11.24 -12.30 7.40
N SER A 289 -10.12 -12.66 8.01
CA SER A 289 -8.79 -12.44 7.42
C SER A 289 -8.47 -13.44 6.30
N ASP A 290 -9.12 -14.60 6.26
CA ASP A 290 -8.99 -15.64 5.24
C ASP A 290 -10.16 -15.67 4.23
N ASN A 291 -11.12 -14.76 4.40
CA ASN A 291 -12.24 -14.55 3.48
C ASN A 291 -11.86 -13.81 2.20
N TYR A 292 -10.67 -13.28 2.09
CA TYR A 292 -10.22 -12.44 0.99
C TYR A 292 -8.91 -12.95 0.40
N GLY A 293 -8.82 -12.93 -0.92
CA GLY A 293 -7.60 -13.29 -1.60
C GLY A 293 -7.41 -12.55 -2.92
N ILE A 294 -6.19 -12.56 -3.41
CA ILE A 294 -5.78 -11.88 -4.64
C ILE A 294 -5.12 -12.88 -5.57
N VAL A 295 -5.54 -12.86 -6.83
CA VAL A 295 -4.79 -13.48 -7.92
C VAL A 295 -4.11 -12.38 -8.74
N ALA A 296 -2.79 -12.26 -8.60
CA ALA A 296 -2.00 -11.42 -9.47
C ALA A 296 -1.88 -12.06 -10.86
N VAL A 297 -2.07 -11.28 -11.93
CA VAL A 297 -1.91 -11.74 -13.30
C VAL A 297 -0.91 -10.82 -14.00
N ASN A 298 0.29 -11.33 -14.25
CA ASN A 298 1.38 -10.62 -14.90
C ASN A 298 1.43 -11.03 -16.38
N ALA A 299 1.05 -10.10 -17.27
CA ALA A 299 1.03 -10.35 -18.70
C ALA A 299 2.38 -9.99 -19.37
N VAL A 300 2.74 -10.73 -20.42
CA VAL A 300 3.89 -10.41 -21.27
C VAL A 300 3.50 -9.26 -22.21
N ASN A 301 3.65 -8.05 -21.69
CA ASN A 301 3.28 -6.84 -22.39
C ASN A 301 4.21 -5.67 -22.02
N THR A 302 4.03 -4.49 -22.63
CA THR A 302 4.84 -3.30 -22.41
C THR A 302 3.97 -2.04 -22.25
N ALA A 303 4.43 -1.10 -21.43
CA ALA A 303 3.92 0.25 -21.32
C ALA A 303 5.07 1.22 -21.63
N ASP A 304 5.11 1.75 -22.87
CA ASP A 304 6.15 2.69 -23.34
C ASP A 304 5.79 4.11 -22.87
N PHE A 305 6.30 4.50 -21.74
CA PHE A 305 6.13 5.83 -21.17
C PHE A 305 7.13 6.80 -21.80
N ALA A 306 6.65 7.90 -22.30
CA ALA A 306 7.47 8.93 -22.94
C ALA A 306 7.10 10.32 -22.43
N VAL A 307 8.09 11.22 -22.31
CA VAL A 307 7.85 12.62 -22.01
C VAL A 307 8.52 13.54 -23.03
N ARG A 308 7.85 14.62 -23.37
CA ARG A 308 8.35 15.64 -24.28
C ARG A 308 8.08 17.03 -23.73
N GLY A 309 9.07 17.91 -23.77
CA GLY A 309 8.90 19.35 -23.57
C GLY A 309 8.68 20.09 -24.90
N SER A 310 8.26 21.33 -24.81
CA SER A 310 8.02 22.24 -25.95
C SER A 310 9.23 23.12 -26.27
N ARG A 311 9.23 23.72 -27.47
CA ARG A 311 10.14 24.80 -27.87
C ARG A 311 9.32 26.07 -27.98
N VAL A 312 9.72 27.14 -27.27
CA VAL A 312 9.01 28.41 -27.20
C VAL A 312 9.97 29.59 -27.33
N SER A 313 9.50 30.73 -27.82
CA SER A 313 10.31 31.93 -27.95
C SER A 313 9.53 33.16 -27.47
N GLY A 314 10.21 34.08 -26.80
CA GLY A 314 9.64 35.33 -26.34
C GLY A 314 10.72 36.37 -26.03
N ALA A 315 10.38 37.66 -26.12
CA ALA A 315 11.25 38.74 -25.70
C ALA A 315 11.27 38.88 -24.17
N ALA A 316 12.25 39.61 -23.65
CA ALA A 316 12.31 39.92 -22.21
C ALA A 316 11.03 40.66 -21.79
N GLY A 317 10.41 40.22 -20.68
CA GLY A 317 9.12 40.70 -20.16
C GLY A 317 7.90 39.98 -20.71
N GLU A 318 8.01 39.20 -21.79
CA GLU A 318 6.89 38.43 -22.34
C GLU A 318 6.65 37.12 -21.55
N THR A 319 5.39 36.68 -21.53
CA THR A 319 4.99 35.39 -20.98
C THR A 319 4.70 34.44 -22.15
N VAL A 320 5.38 33.29 -22.17
CA VAL A 320 5.21 32.24 -23.16
C VAL A 320 4.64 30.99 -22.52
N LYS A 321 3.84 30.23 -23.24
CA LYS A 321 3.24 28.99 -22.77
C LYS A 321 4.09 27.78 -23.15
N ALA A 322 4.73 27.13 -22.17
CA ALA A 322 5.44 25.89 -22.34
C ALA A 322 4.57 24.69 -21.93
N SER A 323 4.75 23.57 -22.63
CA SER A 323 4.00 22.36 -22.38
C SER A 323 4.91 21.17 -22.20
N LEU A 324 4.62 20.36 -21.17
CA LEU A 324 5.18 19.04 -20.97
C LEU A 324 4.11 18.02 -21.39
N THR A 325 4.43 17.12 -22.29
CA THR A 325 3.47 16.10 -22.76
C THR A 325 3.99 14.73 -22.39
N PHE A 326 3.24 14.05 -21.53
CA PHE A 326 3.39 12.63 -21.23
C PHE A 326 2.59 11.80 -22.23
N ARG A 327 3.09 10.61 -22.59
CA ARG A 327 2.38 9.62 -23.38
C ARG A 327 2.71 8.21 -22.88
N ASN A 328 1.69 7.35 -22.85
CA ASN A 328 1.87 5.91 -22.90
C ASN A 328 1.69 5.47 -24.35
N LYS A 329 2.74 5.01 -25.02
CA LYS A 329 2.74 4.55 -26.40
C LYS A 329 2.64 3.03 -26.50
N GLY A 330 2.80 2.33 -25.38
CA GLY A 330 2.73 0.89 -25.34
C GLY A 330 1.29 0.38 -25.43
N PRO A 331 1.09 -0.89 -25.79
CA PRO A 331 -0.23 -1.50 -25.79
C PRO A 331 -0.76 -1.73 -24.37
N GLY A 332 0.12 -1.85 -23.37
CA GLY A 332 -0.26 -2.10 -21.99
C GLY A 332 -0.67 -0.83 -21.23
N TRP A 333 -1.65 -0.97 -20.36
CA TRP A 333 -1.94 0.03 -19.32
C TRP A 333 -1.15 -0.28 -18.06
N LEU A 334 -1.02 0.70 -17.16
CA LEU A 334 -0.41 0.50 -15.85
C LEU A 334 -1.27 1.13 -14.76
N GLY A 335 -1.60 0.36 -13.74
CA GLY A 335 -2.28 0.81 -12.53
C GLY A 335 -1.49 0.46 -11.27
N ASN A 336 -1.48 1.38 -10.30
CA ASN A 336 -1.07 1.08 -8.94
C ASN A 336 -2.29 0.57 -8.17
N LEU A 337 -2.55 -0.73 -8.27
CA LEU A 337 -3.72 -1.38 -7.71
C LEU A 337 -3.58 -1.68 -6.19
N GLY A 338 -2.44 -1.39 -5.61
CA GLY A 338 -2.16 -1.61 -4.19
C GLY A 338 -2.35 -0.37 -3.33
N SER A 339 -1.52 0.65 -3.51
CA SER A 339 -1.53 1.86 -2.66
C SER A 339 -2.36 3.01 -3.22
N GLY A 340 -2.62 3.04 -4.53
CA GLY A 340 -3.27 4.17 -5.18
C GLY A 340 -2.36 5.38 -5.40
N ASP A 341 -1.05 5.26 -5.15
CA ASP A 341 -0.07 6.29 -5.46
C ASP A 341 0.09 6.49 -6.97
N PRO A 342 0.53 7.68 -7.43
CA PRO A 342 0.79 7.92 -8.85
C PRO A 342 1.71 6.86 -9.46
N VAL A 343 1.42 6.40 -10.69
CA VAL A 343 2.30 5.43 -11.37
C VAL A 343 3.61 6.06 -11.83
N ALA A 344 3.65 7.37 -12.04
CA ALA A 344 4.83 8.13 -12.44
C ALA A 344 4.70 9.61 -12.05
N LEU A 345 5.84 10.28 -11.93
CA LEU A 345 5.96 11.72 -11.78
C LEU A 345 6.64 12.31 -13.01
N VAL A 346 6.20 13.50 -13.44
CA VAL A 346 6.88 14.30 -14.46
C VAL A 346 7.68 15.40 -13.75
N ASP A 347 8.98 15.24 -13.73
CA ASP A 347 9.94 16.17 -13.11
C ASP A 347 10.38 17.21 -14.14
N PHE A 348 10.20 18.49 -13.81
CA PHE A 348 10.54 19.62 -14.67
C PHE A 348 11.47 20.58 -13.97
N THR A 349 12.69 20.73 -14.48
CA THR A 349 13.59 21.81 -14.10
C THR A 349 13.37 23.02 -15.02
N VAL A 350 13.11 24.17 -14.44
CA VAL A 350 12.81 25.40 -15.18
C VAL A 350 14.05 25.89 -15.91
N PRO A 351 13.95 26.28 -17.20
CA PRO A 351 15.07 26.86 -17.94
C PRO A 351 15.64 28.12 -17.31
N GLU A 352 16.92 28.40 -17.55
CA GLU A 352 17.54 29.66 -17.15
C GLU A 352 16.89 30.88 -17.86
N GLY A 353 16.84 32.01 -17.17
CA GLY A 353 16.33 33.27 -17.72
C GLY A 353 14.80 33.38 -17.75
N VAL A 354 14.07 32.42 -17.16
CA VAL A 354 12.61 32.48 -17.07
C VAL A 354 12.12 32.23 -15.65
N THR A 355 10.95 32.80 -15.35
CA THR A 355 10.22 32.56 -14.10
C THR A 355 8.83 31.98 -14.39
N VAL A 356 8.44 30.93 -13.66
CA VAL A 356 7.09 30.34 -13.77
C VAL A 356 6.08 31.28 -13.11
N THR A 357 5.13 31.77 -13.90
CA THR A 357 4.03 32.66 -13.46
C THR A 357 2.67 31.96 -13.46
N GLY A 358 2.58 30.77 -14.08
CA GLY A 358 1.43 29.88 -14.03
C GLY A 358 1.88 28.44 -14.10
N ALA A 359 1.36 27.58 -13.19
CA ALA A 359 1.66 26.17 -13.12
C ALA A 359 0.37 25.36 -12.87
N PRO A 360 0.24 24.12 -13.40
CA PRO A 360 -0.90 23.27 -13.14
C PRO A 360 -0.99 22.88 -11.63
N GLU A 361 -2.20 22.76 -11.09
CA GLU A 361 -2.43 22.32 -9.71
C GLU A 361 -1.82 20.95 -9.39
N ALA A 362 -1.80 20.04 -10.38
CA ALA A 362 -1.18 18.72 -10.25
C ALA A 362 0.36 18.76 -10.19
N CYS A 363 0.98 19.94 -10.24
CA CYS A 363 2.43 20.12 -10.23
C CYS A 363 2.86 20.81 -8.93
N GLN A 364 3.64 20.17 -8.10
CA GLN A 364 4.17 20.72 -6.86
C GLN A 364 5.48 21.47 -7.09
N ALA A 365 5.60 22.67 -6.55
CA ALA A 365 6.83 23.46 -6.56
C ALA A 365 7.90 22.84 -5.65
N ARG A 366 9.14 22.76 -6.14
CA ARG A 366 10.28 22.17 -5.42
C ARG A 366 11.49 23.11 -5.47
N THR A 367 12.41 22.92 -4.52
CA THR A 367 13.78 23.45 -4.66
C THR A 367 14.53 22.69 -5.75
N LEU A 368 15.67 23.18 -6.24
CA LEU A 368 16.51 22.44 -7.20
C LEU A 368 16.92 21.06 -6.68
N ALA A 369 17.19 20.96 -5.38
CA ALA A 369 17.53 19.69 -4.72
C ALA A 369 16.31 18.76 -4.52
N GLY A 370 15.08 19.20 -4.87
CA GLY A 370 13.87 18.38 -4.74
C GLY A 370 13.08 18.60 -3.45
N GLY A 371 13.58 19.40 -2.52
CA GLY A 371 12.92 19.69 -1.25
C GLY A 371 11.62 20.48 -1.41
N TYR A 372 10.77 20.43 -0.40
CA TYR A 372 9.51 21.18 -0.34
C TYR A 372 9.74 22.70 -0.47
N ARG A 373 8.80 23.36 -1.14
CA ARG A 373 8.73 24.81 -1.26
C ARG A 373 7.29 25.29 -1.00
N PRO A 374 7.06 26.24 -0.10
CA PRO A 374 5.70 26.68 0.25
C PRO A 374 5.00 27.48 -0.84
N GLY A 375 5.74 28.12 -1.75
CA GLY A 375 5.16 28.93 -2.85
C GLY A 375 4.97 28.11 -4.11
N HIS A 376 3.78 28.16 -4.71
CA HIS A 376 3.46 27.40 -5.93
C HIS A 376 4.12 27.98 -7.18
N LEU A 377 4.33 29.30 -7.28
CA LEU A 377 4.90 29.98 -8.44
C LEU A 377 6.38 30.37 -8.23
N GLY A 378 7.10 30.60 -9.32
CA GLY A 378 8.48 31.05 -9.32
C GLY A 378 9.47 30.01 -8.76
N ALA A 379 9.10 28.72 -8.71
CA ALA A 379 9.99 27.65 -8.31
C ALA A 379 10.95 27.28 -9.44
N PRO A 380 12.21 26.86 -9.11
CA PRO A 380 13.15 26.40 -10.11
C PRO A 380 12.90 24.96 -10.60
N ARG A 381 12.02 24.21 -9.94
CA ARG A 381 11.66 22.84 -10.27
C ARG A 381 10.22 22.55 -9.90
N TYR A 382 9.57 21.71 -10.70
CA TYR A 382 8.21 21.24 -10.48
C TYR A 382 8.14 19.72 -10.65
N VAL A 383 7.32 19.08 -9.83
CA VAL A 383 7.00 17.64 -9.92
C VAL A 383 5.50 17.52 -10.12
N CYS A 384 5.08 17.00 -11.27
CA CYS A 384 3.69 16.84 -11.67
C CYS A 384 3.29 15.37 -11.54
N GLU A 385 2.22 15.10 -10.80
CA GLU A 385 1.74 13.75 -10.56
C GLU A 385 0.90 13.24 -11.74
N MET A 386 1.19 12.02 -12.18
CA MET A 386 0.27 11.25 -13.01
C MET A 386 -0.85 10.68 -12.12
N SER A 387 -1.87 10.06 -12.73
CA SER A 387 -2.86 9.30 -11.97
C SER A 387 -2.24 8.04 -11.37
N TYR A 388 -2.91 7.41 -10.39
CA TYR A 388 -2.58 6.06 -9.94
C TYR A 388 -2.84 4.98 -11.02
N TRP A 389 -3.42 5.37 -12.16
CA TRP A 389 -3.61 4.53 -13.34
C TRP A 389 -3.40 5.33 -14.64
N VAL A 390 -2.81 4.68 -15.63
CA VAL A 390 -2.52 5.22 -16.96
C VAL A 390 -2.90 4.18 -17.99
N LEU A 391 -3.96 4.47 -18.78
CA LEU A 391 -4.39 3.58 -19.83
C LEU A 391 -3.41 3.60 -21.01
N GLU A 392 -3.52 2.61 -21.87
CA GLU A 392 -2.88 2.58 -23.17
C GLU A 392 -3.26 3.83 -23.97
N ASN A 393 -2.35 4.34 -24.78
CA ASN A 393 -2.53 5.55 -25.60
C ASN A 393 -2.83 6.84 -24.82
N THR A 394 -2.73 6.85 -23.48
CA THR A 394 -2.93 8.05 -22.67
C THR A 394 -1.98 9.16 -23.09
N VAL A 395 -2.54 10.36 -23.28
CA VAL A 395 -1.78 11.61 -23.47
C VAL A 395 -2.20 12.60 -22.38
N ARG A 396 -1.23 13.12 -21.62
CA ARG A 396 -1.47 14.17 -20.64
C ARG A 396 -0.51 15.33 -20.85
N THR A 397 -1.04 16.55 -20.82
CA THR A 397 -0.25 17.77 -21.01
C THR A 397 -0.32 18.64 -19.76
N PHE A 398 0.84 19.08 -19.30
CA PHE A 398 1.01 20.05 -18.23
C PHE A 398 1.49 21.36 -18.84
N SER A 399 0.70 22.42 -18.73
CA SER A 399 0.99 23.72 -19.33
C SER A 399 1.49 24.71 -18.28
N PHE A 400 2.63 25.34 -18.52
CA PHE A 400 3.25 26.34 -17.68
C PHE A 400 3.29 27.68 -18.40
N ASP A 401 2.99 28.75 -17.70
CA ASP A 401 3.26 30.11 -18.16
C ASP A 401 4.64 30.55 -17.67
N LEU A 402 5.55 30.81 -18.60
CA LEU A 402 6.93 31.18 -18.33
C LEU A 402 7.12 32.64 -18.72
N ARG A 403 7.37 33.55 -17.77
CA ARG A 403 7.80 34.92 -18.06
C ARG A 403 9.29 34.88 -18.39
N VAL A 404 9.65 35.46 -19.54
CA VAL A 404 11.05 35.61 -19.95
C VAL A 404 11.65 36.81 -19.21
N ASP A 405 12.51 36.61 -18.23
CA ASP A 405 13.16 37.65 -17.47
C ASP A 405 14.38 38.20 -18.22
N SER A 406 15.10 37.28 -18.89
CA SER A 406 16.22 37.61 -19.79
C SER A 406 16.27 36.65 -20.97
N VAL A 407 16.63 37.13 -22.13
CA VAL A 407 16.77 36.27 -23.33
C VAL A 407 18.08 35.52 -23.24
N VAL A 408 18.00 34.21 -22.91
CA VAL A 408 19.11 33.27 -22.93
C VAL A 408 18.92 32.34 -24.14
N PRO A 409 19.77 32.41 -25.18
CA PRO A 409 19.64 31.54 -26.35
C PRO A 409 19.75 30.06 -25.97
N ASP A 410 18.87 29.23 -26.55
CA ASP A 410 18.84 27.77 -26.31
C ASP A 410 18.73 27.35 -24.83
N ALA A 411 18.18 28.21 -23.96
CA ALA A 411 17.97 27.87 -22.57
C ALA A 411 17.12 26.59 -22.43
N ARG A 412 17.61 25.60 -21.68
CA ARG A 412 16.98 24.28 -21.58
C ARG A 412 16.61 23.95 -20.15
N GLY A 413 15.37 23.56 -19.96
CA GLY A 413 14.88 22.92 -18.74
C GLY A 413 14.65 21.43 -18.96
N ARG A 414 15.23 20.59 -18.11
CA ARG A 414 15.09 19.14 -18.21
C ARG A 414 13.67 18.74 -17.83
N VAL A 415 13.12 17.80 -18.61
CA VAL A 415 11.88 17.08 -18.29
C VAL A 415 12.23 15.60 -18.19
N ALA A 416 11.81 14.93 -17.13
CA ALA A 416 12.09 13.51 -16.94
C ALA A 416 10.94 12.81 -16.23
N LEU A 417 10.71 11.54 -16.54
CA LEU A 417 9.83 10.68 -15.77
C LEU A 417 10.59 10.08 -14.58
N GLN A 418 9.89 9.96 -13.46
CA GLN A 418 10.35 9.29 -12.26
C GLN A 418 9.32 8.22 -11.89
N PRO A 419 9.73 6.96 -11.67
CA PRO A 419 8.85 5.91 -11.17
C PRO A 419 8.52 6.16 -9.70
N VAL A 420 7.34 5.72 -9.25
CA VAL A 420 6.93 5.77 -7.85
C VAL A 420 6.85 4.37 -7.28
N ILE A 421 6.31 3.41 -8.07
CA ILE A 421 6.00 2.06 -7.60
C ILE A 421 7.23 1.14 -7.64
N THR A 422 8.12 1.33 -8.60
CA THR A 422 9.19 0.38 -8.97
C THR A 422 10.61 0.83 -8.60
N GLY A 423 10.74 1.84 -7.76
CA GLY A 423 12.06 2.34 -7.34
C GLY A 423 12.72 3.25 -8.36
N THR A 424 13.75 2.80 -9.09
CA THR A 424 14.59 3.66 -9.93
C THR A 424 14.27 3.65 -11.42
N ASP A 425 13.45 2.71 -11.90
CA ASP A 425 13.18 2.50 -13.33
C ASP A 425 11.72 2.12 -13.62
N PHE A 426 11.42 1.98 -14.90
CA PHE A 426 10.15 1.47 -15.42
C PHE A 426 10.39 0.11 -16.07
N PRO A 427 10.25 -1.02 -15.35
CA PRO A 427 10.63 -2.34 -15.85
C PRO A 427 9.81 -2.81 -17.07
N HIS A 428 8.67 -2.17 -17.34
CA HIS A 428 7.79 -2.50 -18.47
C HIS A 428 7.99 -1.60 -19.68
N ASP A 429 8.92 -0.63 -19.58
CA ASP A 429 9.19 0.35 -20.63
C ASP A 429 10.34 -0.13 -21.52
N PRO A 430 10.07 -0.43 -22.80
CA PRO A 430 11.09 -0.93 -23.72
C PRO A 430 12.04 0.18 -24.23
N GLU A 431 11.67 1.47 -24.06
CA GLU A 431 12.43 2.62 -24.57
C GLU A 431 12.74 3.68 -23.49
N PRO A 432 13.47 3.39 -22.43
CA PRO A 432 13.69 4.33 -21.32
C PRO A 432 14.43 5.63 -21.75
N GLY A 433 14.99 5.66 -22.96
CA GLY A 433 15.61 6.85 -23.55
C GLY A 433 14.61 7.98 -23.84
N ASN A 434 13.35 7.67 -24.10
CA ASN A 434 12.29 8.64 -24.36
C ASN A 434 11.58 9.16 -23.10
N ASN A 435 11.97 8.67 -21.91
CA ASN A 435 11.55 9.15 -20.60
C ASN A 435 12.19 10.49 -20.21
N LYS A 436 12.91 11.12 -21.11
CA LYS A 436 13.59 12.40 -20.94
C LYS A 436 13.33 13.32 -22.12
N GLY A 437 13.17 14.61 -21.81
CA GLY A 437 12.95 15.65 -22.80
C GLY A 437 13.42 17.01 -22.30
N TRP A 438 13.17 18.03 -23.09
CA TRP A 438 13.58 19.39 -22.78
C TRP A 438 12.48 20.40 -23.13
N VAL A 439 12.25 21.33 -22.25
CA VAL A 439 11.66 22.62 -22.63
C VAL A 439 12.82 23.51 -23.10
N THR A 440 12.75 24.02 -24.33
CA THR A 440 13.76 24.94 -24.86
C THR A 440 13.12 26.31 -25.05
N VAL A 441 13.72 27.33 -24.46
CA VAL A 441 13.30 28.72 -24.59
C VAL A 441 14.29 29.42 -25.50
N ASN A 442 13.74 30.24 -26.43
CA ASN A 442 14.50 30.96 -27.43
C ASN A 442 15.52 30.08 -28.20
N PRO A 443 15.03 28.99 -28.85
CA PRO A 443 15.90 28.12 -29.63
C PRO A 443 16.51 28.89 -30.79
N THR A 444 17.82 28.72 -31.00
CA THR A 444 18.50 29.23 -32.18
C THR A 444 17.88 28.57 -33.41
N PRO A 445 17.53 29.30 -34.50
CA PRO A 445 17.09 28.71 -35.74
C PRO A 445 18.11 27.71 -36.25
N ALA A 446 17.63 26.56 -36.75
CA ALA A 446 18.54 25.64 -37.42
C ALA A 446 19.09 26.29 -38.70
N ALA A 447 20.42 26.29 -38.85
CA ALA A 447 21.10 26.83 -40.05
C ALA A 447 20.79 26.04 -41.30
#